data_94180d76702601acc36b5e72889cffa6
#
_entry.id   94180d76702601acc36b5e72889cffa6
#
_cell.length_a   1.000
_cell.length_b   1.000
_cell.length_c   1.000
_cell.angle_alpha   90.00
_cell.angle_beta   90.00
_cell.angle_gamma   90.00
#
_symmetry.space_group_name_H-M   'P 1'
#
loop_
_entity.id
_entity.type
_entity.pdbx_description
1 polymer ?
#
loop_
_entity_poly.entity_id
_entity_poly.type
_entity_poly.pdbx_seq_one_letter_code
_entity_poly.pdbx_strand_id
1 'polypeptide(L)'
;MVMNQIIQYVEEHLEEDLSVKQLADAAGYSECHFIRIFKSYTNQTVMDYICRRRLIKSCDDISSGMRLIDVAVKYGWKSHSAFTQSFRREFGFTPSLLRAMNLQFKCLGGSYMEPIFLKTTEVGTSKEKLFEVLKETIEKMILKLKIRYYMMFI
;
A
#
# COMPACT_ATOMS: atom_id res chain seq x y z
N MET A 1 1.19 -13.73 -21.12
CA MET A 1 2.06 -12.62 -21.57
C MET A 1 1.33 -11.29 -21.46
N VAL A 2 0.12 -11.13 -21.97
CA VAL A 2 -0.68 -9.88 -21.91
C VAL A 2 -0.95 -9.39 -20.47
N MET A 3 -1.23 -10.30 -19.52
CA MET A 3 -1.59 -9.91 -18.15
C MET A 3 -0.44 -9.25 -17.38
N ASN A 4 0.80 -9.71 -17.57
CA ASN A 4 1.97 -9.05 -16.95
C ASN A 4 2.15 -7.62 -17.46
N GLN A 5 1.90 -7.39 -18.75
CA GLN A 5 1.97 -6.03 -19.33
C GLN A 5 0.89 -5.12 -18.75
N ILE A 6 -0.33 -5.63 -18.54
CA ILE A 6 -1.41 -4.88 -17.90
C ILE A 6 -1.08 -4.55 -16.45
N ILE A 7 -0.51 -5.49 -15.69
CA ILE A 7 -0.07 -5.24 -14.32
C ILE A 7 1.01 -4.17 -14.29
N GLN A 8 2.01 -4.25 -15.17
CA GLN A 8 3.04 -3.23 -15.29
C GLN A 8 2.44 -1.87 -15.64
N TYR A 9 1.53 -1.82 -16.60
CA TYR A 9 0.83 -0.60 -16.96
C TYR A 9 0.09 0.02 -15.75
N VAL A 10 -0.62 -0.80 -14.97
CA VAL A 10 -1.28 -0.33 -13.74
C VAL A 10 -0.27 0.26 -12.76
N GLU A 11 0.88 -0.40 -12.55
CA GLU A 11 1.93 0.08 -11.63
C GLU A 11 2.51 1.44 -12.04
N GLU A 12 2.64 1.67 -13.34
CA GLU A 12 3.17 2.91 -13.88
C GLU A 12 2.15 4.08 -13.82
N HIS A 13 0.84 3.76 -13.79
CA HIS A 13 -0.25 4.75 -13.89
C HIS A 13 -1.14 4.80 -12.64
N LEU A 14 -0.62 4.42 -11.46
CA LEU A 14 -1.40 4.38 -10.21
C LEU A 14 -1.98 5.74 -9.77
N GLU A 15 -1.37 6.83 -10.20
CA GLU A 15 -1.81 8.20 -9.88
C GLU A 15 -2.93 8.69 -10.83
N GLU A 16 -3.17 7.99 -11.92
CA GLU A 16 -4.16 8.33 -12.93
C GLU A 16 -5.52 7.68 -12.64
N ASP A 17 -6.56 8.16 -13.31
CA ASP A 17 -7.90 7.56 -13.21
C ASP A 17 -7.98 6.31 -14.10
N LEU A 18 -7.75 5.16 -13.49
CA LEU A 18 -7.78 3.86 -14.16
C LEU A 18 -9.18 3.25 -14.08
N SER A 19 -9.73 2.85 -15.23
CA SER A 19 -10.99 2.13 -15.31
C SER A 19 -10.81 0.70 -15.84
N VAL A 20 -11.72 -0.17 -15.44
CA VAL A 20 -11.76 -1.57 -15.93
C VAL A 20 -11.86 -1.61 -17.45
N LYS A 21 -12.66 -0.71 -18.04
CA LYS A 21 -12.85 -0.62 -19.48
C LYS A 21 -11.53 -0.31 -20.21
N GLN A 22 -10.82 0.73 -19.77
CA GLN A 22 -9.52 1.08 -20.37
C GLN A 22 -8.52 -0.09 -20.31
N LEU A 23 -8.43 -0.78 -19.18
CA LEU A 23 -7.52 -1.92 -19.03
C LEU A 23 -7.94 -3.13 -19.88
N ALA A 24 -9.26 -3.37 -20.01
CA ALA A 24 -9.79 -4.42 -20.87
C ALA A 24 -9.52 -4.12 -22.36
N ASP A 25 -9.76 -2.89 -22.78
CA ASP A 25 -9.50 -2.43 -24.15
C ASP A 25 -7.99 -2.55 -24.49
N ALA A 26 -7.11 -2.13 -23.57
CA ALA A 26 -5.66 -2.25 -23.72
C ALA A 26 -5.20 -3.72 -23.79
N ALA A 27 -5.90 -4.64 -23.12
CA ALA A 27 -5.63 -6.07 -23.16
C ALA A 27 -6.24 -6.78 -24.39
N GLY A 28 -7.09 -6.09 -25.16
CA GLY A 28 -7.83 -6.68 -26.28
C GLY A 28 -8.94 -7.63 -25.86
N TYR A 29 -9.53 -7.41 -24.67
CA TYR A 29 -10.59 -8.24 -24.11
C TYR A 29 -11.88 -7.45 -23.90
N SER A 30 -13.03 -8.15 -23.89
CA SER A 30 -14.25 -7.58 -23.33
C SER A 30 -14.09 -7.41 -21.80
N GLU A 31 -14.77 -6.41 -21.22
CA GLU A 31 -14.69 -6.15 -19.77
C GLU A 31 -15.00 -7.41 -18.93
N CYS A 32 -16.04 -8.15 -19.27
CA CYS A 32 -16.43 -9.36 -18.55
C CYS A 32 -15.36 -10.46 -18.62
N HIS A 33 -14.72 -10.60 -19.76
CA HIS A 33 -13.63 -11.58 -19.93
C HIS A 33 -12.37 -11.14 -19.18
N PHE A 34 -12.03 -9.87 -19.29
CA PHE A 34 -10.91 -9.27 -18.57
C PHE A 34 -11.04 -9.42 -17.05
N ILE A 35 -12.18 -9.07 -16.46
CA ILE A 35 -12.44 -9.21 -15.03
C ILE A 35 -12.21 -10.65 -14.56
N ARG A 36 -12.70 -11.65 -15.32
CA ARG A 36 -12.52 -13.06 -14.95
C ARG A 36 -11.06 -13.49 -15.00
N ILE A 37 -10.35 -13.16 -16.07
CA ILE A 37 -8.93 -13.50 -16.22
C ILE A 37 -8.10 -12.80 -15.16
N PHE A 38 -8.33 -11.49 -14.94
CA PHE A 38 -7.61 -10.71 -13.95
C PHE A 38 -7.79 -11.30 -12.55
N LYS A 39 -9.04 -11.63 -12.18
CA LYS A 39 -9.34 -12.24 -10.89
C LYS A 39 -8.73 -13.64 -10.76
N SER A 40 -8.73 -14.44 -11.81
CA SER A 40 -8.06 -15.76 -11.82
C SER A 40 -6.54 -15.64 -11.65
N TYR A 41 -5.94 -14.59 -12.22
CA TYR A 41 -4.50 -14.36 -12.17
C TYR A 41 -4.02 -13.75 -10.85
N THR A 42 -4.79 -12.78 -10.30
CA THR A 42 -4.38 -11.99 -9.12
C THR A 42 -5.10 -12.39 -7.83
N ASN A 43 -6.13 -13.24 -7.90
CA ASN A 43 -7.07 -13.56 -6.81
C ASN A 43 -7.80 -12.32 -6.24
N GLN A 44 -7.83 -11.20 -6.98
CA GLN A 44 -8.45 -9.95 -6.56
C GLN A 44 -9.27 -9.35 -7.69
N THR A 45 -10.23 -8.46 -7.36
CA THR A 45 -10.85 -7.64 -8.40
C THR A 45 -9.87 -6.59 -8.90
N VAL A 46 -10.08 -6.09 -10.12
CA VAL A 46 -9.23 -5.07 -10.74
C VAL A 46 -9.13 -3.82 -9.84
N MET A 47 -10.26 -3.35 -9.33
CA MET A 47 -10.31 -2.13 -8.52
C MET A 47 -9.73 -2.33 -7.11
N ASP A 48 -9.90 -3.51 -6.51
CA ASP A 48 -9.27 -3.84 -5.23
C ASP A 48 -7.75 -3.89 -5.37
N TYR A 49 -7.25 -4.47 -6.46
CA TYR A 49 -5.84 -4.50 -6.78
C TYR A 49 -5.28 -3.07 -6.90
N ILE A 50 -5.89 -2.22 -7.74
CA ILE A 50 -5.46 -0.83 -7.95
C ILE A 50 -5.48 -0.06 -6.62
N CYS A 51 -6.59 -0.15 -5.86
CA CYS A 51 -6.73 0.51 -4.57
C CYS A 51 -5.60 0.12 -3.61
N ARG A 52 -5.33 -1.17 -3.51
CA ARG A 52 -4.28 -1.70 -2.66
C ARG A 52 -2.88 -1.23 -3.08
N ARG A 53 -2.57 -1.25 -4.39
CA ARG A 53 -1.28 -0.78 -4.91
C ARG A 53 -1.07 0.71 -4.65
N ARG A 54 -2.12 1.53 -4.81
CA ARG A 54 -2.12 2.95 -4.45
C ARG A 54 -1.81 3.17 -2.97
N LEU A 55 -2.43 2.38 -2.07
CA LEU A 55 -2.18 2.45 -0.63
C LEU A 55 -0.73 2.08 -0.30
N ILE A 56 -0.18 1.03 -0.92
CA ILE A 56 1.21 0.63 -0.72
C ILE A 56 2.15 1.76 -1.16
N LYS A 57 1.95 2.31 -2.36
CA LYS A 57 2.79 3.39 -2.90
C LYS A 57 2.68 4.68 -2.09
N SER A 58 1.49 4.95 -1.52
CA SER A 58 1.28 6.11 -0.65
C SER A 58 2.13 6.10 0.63
N CYS A 59 2.60 4.91 1.07
CA CYS A 59 3.46 4.81 2.24
C CYS A 59 4.80 5.55 2.05
N ASP A 60 5.37 5.54 0.84
CA ASP A 60 6.61 6.25 0.53
C ASP A 60 6.42 7.77 0.62
N ASP A 61 5.31 8.28 0.04
CA ASP A 61 4.97 9.69 0.09
C ASP A 61 4.68 10.18 1.54
N ILE A 62 4.01 9.35 2.34
CA ILE A 62 3.77 9.64 3.76
C ILE A 62 5.09 9.70 4.51
N SER A 63 6.00 8.77 4.24
CA SER A 63 7.31 8.67 4.89
C SER A 63 8.25 9.80 4.47
N SER A 64 8.12 10.32 3.24
CA SER A 64 8.84 11.50 2.77
C SER A 64 8.35 12.82 3.38
N GLY A 65 7.23 12.80 4.13
CA GLY A 65 6.67 13.96 4.80
C GLY A 65 5.56 14.69 4.03
N MET A 66 5.10 14.16 2.88
CA MET A 66 3.99 14.75 2.12
C MET A 66 2.73 14.83 2.99
N ARG A 67 1.97 15.95 2.91
CA ARG A 67 0.73 16.10 3.70
C ARG A 67 -0.29 15.02 3.32
N LEU A 68 -0.95 14.42 4.32
CA LEU A 68 -1.88 13.31 4.09
C LEU A 68 -3.04 13.65 3.15
N ILE A 69 -3.45 14.92 3.13
CA ILE A 69 -4.49 15.37 2.20
C ILE A 69 -3.97 15.35 0.76
N ASP A 70 -2.73 15.76 0.54
CA ASP A 70 -2.12 15.77 -0.80
C ASP A 70 -1.88 14.33 -1.30
N VAL A 71 -1.46 13.43 -0.40
CA VAL A 71 -1.34 12.00 -0.71
C VAL A 71 -2.71 11.41 -1.11
N ALA A 72 -3.77 11.73 -0.34
CA ALA A 72 -5.11 11.26 -0.67
C ALA A 72 -5.55 11.72 -2.06
N VAL A 73 -5.35 13.00 -2.39
CA VAL A 73 -5.70 13.57 -3.71
C VAL A 73 -4.86 12.94 -4.82
N LYS A 74 -3.54 12.83 -4.61
CA LYS A 74 -2.58 12.26 -5.58
C LYS A 74 -3.00 10.87 -6.05
N TYR A 75 -3.50 10.04 -5.14
CA TYR A 75 -3.91 8.67 -5.44
C TYR A 75 -5.43 8.51 -5.69
N GLY A 76 -6.15 9.61 -5.91
CA GLY A 76 -7.54 9.60 -6.39
C GLY A 76 -8.60 9.38 -5.30
N TRP A 77 -8.27 9.58 -4.00
CA TRP A 77 -9.30 9.58 -2.96
C TRP A 77 -10.02 10.92 -2.90
N LYS A 78 -11.35 10.86 -2.86
CA LYS A 78 -12.21 12.05 -2.80
C LYS A 78 -12.10 12.85 -1.49
N SER A 79 -11.59 12.23 -0.42
CA SER A 79 -11.41 12.87 0.87
C SER A 79 -10.32 12.20 1.69
N HIS A 80 -9.72 12.98 2.61
CA HIS A 80 -8.77 12.46 3.61
C HIS A 80 -9.38 11.36 4.49
N SER A 81 -10.67 11.47 4.83
CA SER A 81 -11.36 10.45 5.62
C SER A 81 -11.48 9.12 4.89
N ALA A 82 -11.87 9.15 3.61
CA ALA A 82 -11.97 7.95 2.78
C ALA A 82 -10.60 7.28 2.59
N PHE A 83 -9.54 8.05 2.39
CA PHE A 83 -8.17 7.57 2.35
C PHE A 83 -7.78 6.90 3.67
N THR A 84 -7.96 7.60 4.80
CA THR A 84 -7.60 7.10 6.13
C THR A 84 -8.33 5.80 6.46
N GLN A 85 -9.62 5.70 6.11
CA GLN A 85 -10.42 4.49 6.33
C GLN A 85 -9.92 3.32 5.47
N SER A 86 -9.64 3.57 4.18
CA SER A 86 -9.09 2.55 3.27
C SER A 86 -7.71 2.07 3.73
N PHE A 87 -6.86 3.01 4.14
CA PHE A 87 -5.52 2.73 4.66
C PHE A 87 -5.60 1.88 5.95
N ARG A 88 -6.46 2.26 6.90
CA ARG A 88 -6.64 1.50 8.14
C ARG A 88 -7.21 0.10 7.89
N ARG A 89 -8.12 -0.05 6.92
CA ARG A 89 -8.67 -1.36 6.56
C ARG A 89 -7.60 -2.28 5.97
N GLU A 90 -6.68 -1.75 5.17
CA GLU A 90 -5.61 -2.53 4.53
C GLU A 90 -4.48 -2.86 5.51
N PHE A 91 -4.01 -1.88 6.29
CA PHE A 91 -2.80 -2.01 7.11
C PHE A 91 -3.07 -2.25 8.60
N GLY A 92 -4.29 -1.97 9.08
CA GLY A 92 -4.65 -2.09 10.50
C GLY A 92 -4.30 -0.87 11.34
N PHE A 93 -3.65 0.15 10.77
CA PHE A 93 -3.27 1.39 11.45
C PHE A 93 -3.50 2.61 10.54
N THR A 94 -3.43 3.82 11.11
CA THR A 94 -3.71 5.05 10.37
C THR A 94 -2.46 5.60 9.64
N PRO A 95 -2.63 6.37 8.54
CA PRO A 95 -1.53 7.07 7.88
C PRO A 95 -0.76 8.01 8.81
N SER A 96 -1.47 8.64 9.78
CA SER A 96 -0.86 9.53 10.78
C SER A 96 0.08 8.77 11.72
N LEU A 97 -0.27 7.52 12.08
CA LEU A 97 0.60 6.69 12.89
C LEU A 97 1.87 6.31 12.12
N LEU A 98 1.74 5.95 10.84
CA LEU A 98 2.89 5.67 9.98
C LEU A 98 3.86 6.86 9.96
N ARG A 99 3.33 8.08 9.78
CA ARG A 99 4.13 9.31 9.79
C ARG A 99 4.83 9.52 11.14
N ALA A 100 4.10 9.35 12.26
CA ALA A 100 4.65 9.54 13.59
C ALA A 100 5.79 8.58 13.91
N MET A 101 5.77 7.38 13.34
CA MET A 101 6.80 6.37 13.53
C MET A 101 8.00 6.56 12.61
N ASN A 102 7.96 7.52 11.70
CA ASN A 102 9.01 7.80 10.71
C ASN A 102 9.50 6.54 9.97
N LEU A 103 8.56 5.64 9.66
CA LEU A 103 8.86 4.40 8.97
C LEU A 103 9.03 4.69 7.48
N GLN A 104 10.23 4.46 6.95
CA GLN A 104 10.47 4.49 5.51
C GLN A 104 10.10 3.14 4.91
N PHE A 105 8.99 3.08 4.17
CA PHE A 105 8.68 1.92 3.33
C PHE A 105 9.32 2.12 1.97
N LYS A 106 10.43 1.42 1.72
CA LYS A 106 10.92 1.28 0.35
C LYS A 106 10.04 0.26 -0.36
N CYS A 107 9.04 0.71 -1.08
CA CYS A 107 8.19 -0.12 -1.91
C CYS A 107 8.85 -0.32 -3.25
N LEU A 108 9.92 -1.08 -3.38
CA LEU A 108 10.29 -1.67 -4.68
C LEU A 108 11.50 -2.61 -4.54
N GLY A 109 11.32 -3.81 -5.02
CA GLY A 109 12.40 -4.67 -5.44
C GLY A 109 13.44 -5.05 -4.39
N GLY A 110 13.07 -5.86 -3.41
CA GLY A 110 14.05 -6.71 -2.72
C GLY A 110 15.00 -6.05 -1.72
N SER A 111 14.82 -4.80 -1.37
CA SER A 111 15.63 -4.17 -0.32
C SER A 111 14.91 -4.22 1.02
N TYR A 112 15.54 -4.84 1.99
CA TYR A 112 15.08 -4.94 3.36
C TYR A 112 14.82 -3.57 3.96
N MET A 113 13.65 -3.41 4.62
CA MET A 113 13.42 -2.29 5.52
C MET A 113 14.26 -2.47 6.77
N GLU A 114 15.22 -1.58 6.98
CA GLU A 114 15.73 -1.36 8.33
C GLU A 114 14.83 -0.34 9.03
N PRO A 115 14.23 -0.69 10.18
CA PRO A 115 13.47 0.27 10.96
C PRO A 115 14.44 1.32 11.50
N ILE A 116 14.28 2.57 11.08
CA ILE A 116 14.99 3.70 11.68
C ILE A 116 14.35 3.96 13.04
N PHE A 117 14.99 3.50 14.11
CA PHE A 117 14.56 3.78 15.47
C PHE A 117 14.74 5.25 15.80
N LEU A 118 13.67 5.89 16.26
CA LEU A 118 13.74 7.20 16.88
C LEU A 118 14.73 7.12 18.06
N LYS A 119 15.76 7.93 18.06
CA LYS A 119 16.55 8.20 19.26
C LYS A 119 15.63 8.89 20.25
N THR A 120 15.01 8.10 21.13
CA THR A 120 14.29 8.64 22.27
C THR A 120 15.29 9.05 23.33
N THR A 121 15.40 10.35 23.54
CA THR A 121 15.96 10.90 24.76
C THR A 121 15.04 10.50 25.92
N GLU A 122 15.64 9.88 26.90
CA GLU A 122 15.19 9.51 28.24
C GLU A 122 13.81 9.99 28.70
N VAL A 123 12.82 9.10 28.77
CA VAL A 123 11.66 9.23 29.67
C VAL A 123 11.15 7.83 30.07
N GLY A 124 11.18 7.58 31.33
CA GLY A 124 10.73 6.55 32.24
C GLY A 124 10.06 5.22 31.76
N THR A 125 10.31 4.20 32.50
CA THR A 125 10.03 2.75 32.40
C THR A 125 8.65 2.30 31.87
N SER A 126 7.62 3.16 31.89
CA SER A 126 6.28 2.84 31.37
C SER A 126 6.17 3.05 29.85
N LYS A 127 6.99 3.96 29.29
CA LYS A 127 7.04 4.21 27.85
C LYS A 127 7.87 3.17 27.10
N GLU A 128 8.86 2.58 27.73
CA GLU A 128 9.70 1.51 27.16
C GLU A 128 8.88 0.25 26.89
N LYS A 129 8.03 -0.16 27.84
CA LYS A 129 7.12 -1.31 27.64
C LYS A 129 6.11 -1.06 26.51
N LEU A 130 5.56 0.15 26.41
CA LEU A 130 4.67 0.52 25.32
C LEU A 130 5.40 0.52 23.99
N PHE A 131 6.64 0.97 23.97
CA PHE A 131 7.49 0.99 22.78
C PHE A 131 7.85 -0.42 22.31
N GLU A 132 8.19 -1.34 23.21
CA GLU A 132 8.44 -2.76 22.87
C GLU A 132 7.19 -3.45 22.32
N VAL A 133 6.01 -3.23 22.92
CA VAL A 133 4.74 -3.76 22.41
C VAL A 133 4.40 -3.19 21.03
N LEU A 134 4.64 -1.90 20.82
CA LEU A 134 4.44 -1.27 19.50
C LEU A 134 5.42 -1.83 18.47
N LYS A 135 6.69 -1.99 18.83
CA LYS A 135 7.73 -2.59 17.99
C LYS A 135 7.33 -4.00 17.54
N GLU A 136 6.98 -4.87 18.49
CA GLU A 136 6.56 -6.25 18.23
C GLU A 136 5.30 -6.30 17.34
N THR A 137 4.34 -5.41 17.58
CA THR A 137 3.11 -5.30 16.78
C THR A 137 3.42 -4.88 15.35
N ILE A 138 4.35 -3.95 15.16
CA ILE A 138 4.77 -3.46 13.85
C ILE A 138 5.55 -4.53 13.09
N GLU A 139 6.47 -5.23 13.74
CA GLU A 139 7.20 -6.35 13.14
C GLU A 139 6.24 -7.45 12.67
N LYS A 140 5.24 -7.79 13.47
CA LYS A 140 4.17 -8.74 13.09
C LYS A 140 3.34 -8.22 11.90
N MET A 141 3.04 -6.92 11.84
CA MET A 141 2.32 -6.33 10.71
C MET A 141 3.16 -6.28 9.44
N ILE A 142 4.44 -5.92 9.55
CA ILE A 142 5.40 -5.94 8.44
C ILE A 142 5.55 -7.36 7.91
N LEU A 143 5.65 -8.35 8.79
CA LEU A 143 5.72 -9.76 8.39
C LEU A 143 4.45 -10.20 7.65
N LYS A 144 3.27 -9.82 8.13
CA LYS A 144 1.99 -10.09 7.45
C LYS A 144 1.93 -9.42 6.08
N LEU A 145 2.43 -8.19 5.94
CA LEU A 145 2.50 -7.48 4.66
C LEU A 145 3.49 -8.16 3.70
N LYS A 146 4.66 -8.60 4.20
CA LYS A 146 5.62 -9.37 3.41
C LYS A 146 5.03 -10.69 2.92
N ILE A 147 4.42 -11.47 3.80
CA ILE A 147 3.78 -12.74 3.43
C ILE A 147 2.68 -12.49 2.40
N ARG A 148 1.84 -11.49 2.59
CA ARG A 148 0.77 -11.12 1.66
C ARG A 148 1.32 -10.63 0.32
N TYR A 149 2.47 -9.97 0.31
CA TYR A 149 3.16 -9.53 -0.90
C TYR A 149 3.77 -10.73 -1.65
N TYR A 150 4.45 -11.65 -0.95
CA TYR A 150 5.01 -12.86 -1.54
C TYR A 150 3.93 -13.79 -2.11
N MET A 151 2.80 -13.94 -1.43
CA MET A 151 1.67 -14.75 -1.91
C MET A 151 0.95 -14.15 -3.14
N MET A 152 1.30 -12.93 -3.56
CA MET A 152 0.78 -12.28 -4.78
C MET A 152 1.65 -12.55 -6.02
N PHE A 153 2.87 -13.09 -5.86
CA PHE A 153 3.81 -13.33 -6.95
C PHE A 153 4.10 -14.81 -7.19
N ILE A 154 3.43 -15.71 -6.46
CA ILE A 154 3.38 -17.15 -6.71
C ILE A 154 2.00 -17.50 -7.31
#